data_35241e98236710f8456fc5b8e6ca8371
#
_entry.id   35241e98236710f8456fc5b8e6ca8371
#
_cell.length_a   1.000
_cell.length_b   1.000
_cell.length_c   1.000
_cell.angle_alpha   90.00
_cell.angle_beta   90.00
_cell.angle_gamma   90.00
#
_symmetry.space_group_name_H-M   'P 1'
#
loop_
_entity.id
_entity.type
_entity.pdbx_description
1 polymer ?
#
loop_
_entity_poly.entity_id
_entity_poly.type
_entity_poly.pdbx_seq_one_letter_code
_entity_poly.pdbx_strand_id
1 'polypeptide(L)'
;MATTEEVEIETRAPAKVNVCLLVAGRRADGYHDVATVLAPCALADSLEIRVKSGRGVRVSCDGTGVPEGERNLAGQAASALLAAAQIKAAVQIHIAKKIPVGTGLGGGSSDAAATLKTLNEHFGRPLGEDGLWRLARRLGSDVPFFLKNGWALATGRGELVTRLRGPAAVRLVVAAPRRSVPTARVYGALTPDEYAPEATALWEVIAGLDRPAAAWWAAGKNSLEAPACRAFPFLSELKSALADLGFDGARLSGSGGAFVTPAEDEEKAKGAVAELASRGYWATITATE
;
A
#
# COMPACT_ATOMS: atom_id res chain seq x y z
N MET A 1 45.33 -1.64 1.78
CA MET A 1 43.98 -1.30 2.25
C MET A 1 43.10 -1.35 1.04
N ALA A 2 42.27 -2.38 0.92
CA ALA A 2 41.28 -2.45 -0.15
C ALA A 2 40.24 -1.34 0.10
N THR A 3 40.18 -0.39 -0.84
CA THR A 3 39.05 0.57 -0.91
C THR A 3 37.82 -0.27 -1.16
N THR A 4 37.01 -0.46 -0.11
CA THR A 4 35.72 -1.08 -0.25
C THR A 4 34.81 -0.13 -1.01
N GLU A 5 34.59 -0.43 -2.30
CA GLU A 5 33.66 0.33 -3.14
C GLU A 5 32.29 0.37 -2.45
N GLU A 6 31.79 1.57 -2.26
CA GLU A 6 30.41 1.82 -1.88
C GLU A 6 29.55 1.61 -3.13
N VAL A 7 28.53 0.75 -3.02
CA VAL A 7 27.58 0.52 -4.12
C VAL A 7 26.30 1.27 -3.83
N GLU A 8 25.87 2.07 -4.79
CA GLU A 8 24.60 2.80 -4.74
C GLU A 8 23.58 2.16 -5.70
N ILE A 9 22.38 1.94 -5.23
CA ILE A 9 21.29 1.27 -5.96
C ILE A 9 20.02 2.09 -5.81
N GLU A 10 19.43 2.48 -6.93
CA GLU A 10 18.12 3.11 -6.96
C GLU A 10 17.02 2.10 -7.21
N THR A 11 15.90 2.25 -6.53
CA THR A 11 14.70 1.41 -6.72
C THR A 11 13.42 2.19 -6.45
N ARG A 12 12.31 1.68 -6.99
CA ARG A 12 10.98 2.26 -6.78
C ARG A 12 10.16 1.38 -5.85
N ALA A 13 9.34 2.03 -5.02
CA ALA A 13 8.37 1.39 -4.13
C ALA A 13 6.96 1.89 -4.48
N PRO A 14 6.21 1.16 -5.34
CA PRO A 14 4.88 1.59 -5.82
C PRO A 14 3.84 1.57 -4.71
N ALA A 15 2.83 2.43 -4.80
CA ALA A 15 1.63 2.36 -3.97
C ALA A 15 0.76 1.16 -4.37
N LYS A 16 -0.22 0.85 -3.53
CA LYS A 16 -1.35 -0.03 -3.86
C LYS A 16 -2.68 0.65 -3.59
N VAL A 17 -3.70 0.18 -4.26
CA VAL A 17 -5.08 0.49 -3.91
C VAL A 17 -5.86 -0.80 -3.66
N ASN A 18 -6.84 -0.73 -2.74
CA ASN A 18 -7.80 -1.80 -2.56
C ASN A 18 -9.00 -1.52 -3.47
N VAL A 19 -9.16 -2.34 -4.49
CA VAL A 19 -10.32 -2.28 -5.39
C VAL A 19 -11.58 -2.83 -4.72
N CYS A 20 -11.39 -3.85 -3.91
CA CYS A 20 -12.41 -4.39 -3.01
C CYS A 20 -11.72 -4.86 -1.73
N LEU A 21 -12.33 -4.63 -0.58
CA LEU A 21 -11.87 -5.15 0.71
C LEU A 21 -13.06 -5.59 1.54
N LEU A 22 -13.12 -6.87 1.85
CA LEU A 22 -14.16 -7.45 2.69
C LEU A 22 -13.53 -8.00 3.96
N VAL A 23 -14.19 -7.78 5.09
CA VAL A 23 -13.84 -8.35 6.38
C VAL A 23 -14.81 -9.49 6.66
N ALA A 24 -14.32 -10.72 6.73
CA ALA A 24 -15.15 -11.91 6.91
C ALA A 24 -15.51 -12.16 8.39
N GLY A 25 -14.66 -11.71 9.32
CA GLY A 25 -14.88 -11.90 10.73
C GLY A 25 -13.64 -11.64 11.57
N ARG A 26 -13.80 -11.72 12.90
CA ARG A 26 -12.70 -11.57 13.85
C ARG A 26 -12.09 -12.93 14.18
N ARG A 27 -10.78 -12.99 14.19
CA ARG A 27 -9.97 -14.20 14.48
C ARG A 27 -9.69 -14.32 15.98
N ALA A 28 -9.34 -15.53 16.41
CA ALA A 28 -8.94 -15.80 17.79
C ALA A 28 -7.64 -15.07 18.21
N ASP A 29 -6.76 -14.74 17.24
CA ASP A 29 -5.51 -13.98 17.45
C ASP A 29 -5.73 -12.46 17.57
N GLY A 30 -7.00 -12.00 17.55
CA GLY A 30 -7.38 -10.60 17.65
C GLY A 30 -7.38 -9.82 16.34
N TYR A 31 -6.83 -10.38 15.27
CA TYR A 31 -6.91 -9.84 13.91
C TYR A 31 -8.27 -10.16 13.27
N HIS A 32 -8.44 -9.74 12.02
CA HIS A 32 -9.61 -10.04 11.20
C HIS A 32 -9.21 -10.86 9.97
N ASP A 33 -10.08 -11.78 9.57
CA ASP A 33 -9.97 -12.41 8.26
C ASP A 33 -10.49 -11.44 7.20
N VAL A 34 -9.64 -11.17 6.23
CA VAL A 34 -9.94 -10.26 5.12
C VAL A 34 -9.81 -10.95 3.79
N ALA A 35 -10.55 -10.48 2.81
CA ALA A 35 -10.36 -10.80 1.40
C ALA A 35 -10.37 -9.49 0.61
N THR A 36 -9.31 -9.25 -0.17
CA THR A 36 -9.13 -7.98 -0.88
C THR A 36 -8.52 -8.17 -2.25
N VAL A 37 -9.03 -7.43 -3.23
CA VAL A 37 -8.38 -7.25 -4.53
C VAL A 37 -7.49 -6.02 -4.47
N LEU A 38 -6.21 -6.21 -4.74
CA LEU A 38 -5.17 -5.21 -4.71
C LEU A 38 -4.66 -4.92 -6.11
N ALA A 39 -4.47 -3.65 -6.44
CA ALA A 39 -3.81 -3.19 -7.65
C ALA A 39 -2.60 -2.32 -7.29
N PRO A 40 -1.42 -2.56 -7.88
CA PRO A 40 -0.29 -1.64 -7.77
C PRO A 40 -0.56 -0.37 -8.58
N CYS A 41 0.07 0.74 -8.20
CA CYS A 41 -0.12 2.03 -8.85
C CYS A 41 1.22 2.67 -9.23
N ALA A 42 1.21 3.47 -10.29
CA ALA A 42 2.37 4.23 -10.75
C ALA A 42 2.87 5.29 -9.76
N LEU A 43 2.02 5.74 -8.82
CA LEU A 43 2.48 6.53 -7.67
C LEU A 43 3.46 5.69 -6.86
N ALA A 44 4.68 6.17 -6.67
CA ALA A 44 5.73 5.41 -6.00
C ALA A 44 6.69 6.31 -5.21
N ASP A 45 7.20 5.80 -4.11
CA ASP A 45 8.37 6.34 -3.44
C ASP A 45 9.64 5.94 -4.20
N SER A 46 10.71 6.69 -4.06
CA SER A 46 12.03 6.35 -4.59
C SER A 46 12.98 6.06 -3.44
N LEU A 47 13.72 4.96 -3.52
CA LEU A 47 14.73 4.57 -2.54
C LEU A 47 16.10 4.60 -3.17
N GLU A 48 17.04 5.28 -2.50
CA GLU A 48 18.48 5.20 -2.75
C GLU A 48 19.09 4.33 -1.64
N ILE A 49 19.70 3.21 -2.01
CA ILE A 49 20.27 2.24 -1.08
C ILE A 49 21.77 2.17 -1.31
N ARG A 50 22.55 2.59 -0.32
CA ARG A 50 24.01 2.50 -0.32
C ARG A 50 24.48 1.35 0.55
N VAL A 51 25.33 0.52 -0.02
CA VAL A 51 25.89 -0.66 0.64
C VAL A 51 27.40 -0.57 0.65
N LYS A 52 28.01 -0.78 1.83
CA LYS A 52 29.46 -0.84 1.99
C LYS A 52 29.86 -1.83 3.08
N SER A 53 31.15 -2.14 3.16
CA SER A 53 31.69 -2.93 4.26
C SER A 53 31.43 -2.26 5.60
N GLY A 54 31.07 -3.08 6.59
CA GLY A 54 30.77 -2.59 7.94
C GLY A 54 29.61 -3.31 8.59
N ARG A 55 28.87 -2.59 9.44
CA ARG A 55 27.67 -3.09 10.14
C ARG A 55 26.70 -1.96 10.39
N GLY A 56 25.43 -2.31 10.43
CA GLY A 56 24.33 -1.43 10.82
C GLY A 56 23.50 -0.93 9.65
N VAL A 57 22.30 -0.50 9.97
CA VAL A 57 21.32 0.04 9.02
C VAL A 57 20.94 1.45 9.48
N ARG A 58 20.93 2.39 8.54
CA ARG A 58 20.44 3.76 8.74
C ARG A 58 19.38 4.08 7.70
N VAL A 59 18.32 4.75 8.13
CA VAL A 59 17.25 5.21 7.24
C VAL A 59 17.05 6.69 7.44
N SER A 60 16.98 7.42 6.35
CA SER A 60 16.56 8.81 6.26
C SER A 60 15.39 8.94 5.29
N CYS A 61 14.52 9.91 5.52
CA CYS A 61 13.35 10.12 4.68
C CYS A 61 13.15 11.61 4.43
N ASP A 62 12.76 11.96 3.21
CA ASP A 62 12.18 13.28 2.93
C ASP A 62 10.72 13.29 3.39
N GLY A 63 10.30 14.39 4.01
CA GLY A 63 8.93 14.59 4.46
C GLY A 63 8.73 14.44 5.97
N THR A 64 7.55 14.85 6.42
CA THR A 64 7.16 14.85 7.84
C THR A 64 6.36 13.61 8.21
N GLY A 65 6.50 13.14 9.45
CA GLY A 65 5.69 12.04 10.00
C GLY A 65 6.10 10.64 9.57
N VAL A 66 7.23 10.49 8.86
CA VAL A 66 7.80 9.18 8.54
C VAL A 66 8.56 8.65 9.75
N PRO A 67 8.34 7.40 10.19
CA PRO A 67 9.14 6.81 11.24
C PRO A 67 10.62 6.73 10.85
N GLU A 68 11.52 7.12 11.72
CA GLU A 68 12.95 7.05 11.52
C GLU A 68 13.58 5.86 12.26
N GLY A 69 14.80 5.49 11.84
CA GLY A 69 15.61 4.47 12.49
C GLY A 69 14.92 3.10 12.54
N GLU A 70 14.95 2.44 13.70
CA GLU A 70 14.44 1.07 13.88
C GLU A 70 12.91 0.94 13.73
N ARG A 71 12.17 2.03 13.75
CA ARG A 71 10.72 2.02 13.53
C ARG A 71 10.34 2.05 12.05
N ASN A 72 11.27 2.36 11.17
CA ASN A 72 11.04 2.37 9.72
C ASN A 72 11.06 0.94 9.17
N LEU A 73 10.01 0.56 8.43
CA LEU A 73 9.88 -0.80 7.89
C LEU A 73 10.97 -1.15 6.88
N ALA A 74 11.49 -0.20 6.09
CA ALA A 74 12.63 -0.44 5.20
C ALA A 74 13.90 -0.77 5.99
N GLY A 75 14.14 -0.07 7.11
CA GLY A 75 15.25 -0.37 8.01
C GLY A 75 15.11 -1.74 8.67
N GLN A 76 13.89 -2.09 9.12
CA GLN A 76 13.62 -3.44 9.64
C GLN A 76 13.82 -4.52 8.59
N ALA A 77 13.41 -4.26 7.35
CA ALA A 77 13.58 -5.17 6.22
C ALA A 77 15.06 -5.43 5.93
N ALA A 78 15.88 -4.37 5.84
CA ALA A 78 17.32 -4.50 5.65
C ALA A 78 17.97 -5.29 6.79
N SER A 79 17.67 -4.93 8.03
CA SER A 79 18.22 -5.61 9.21
C SER A 79 17.84 -7.10 9.26
N ALA A 80 16.58 -7.42 8.96
CA ALA A 80 16.08 -8.79 8.94
C ALA A 80 16.74 -9.63 7.84
N LEU A 81 16.94 -9.06 6.65
CA LEU A 81 17.63 -9.73 5.55
C LEU A 81 19.10 -10.01 5.88
N LEU A 82 19.83 -8.99 6.34
CA LEU A 82 21.24 -9.13 6.70
C LEU A 82 21.44 -10.20 7.79
N ALA A 83 20.57 -10.21 8.79
CA ALA A 83 20.59 -11.20 9.86
C ALA A 83 20.29 -12.63 9.34
N ALA A 84 19.24 -12.80 8.52
CA ALA A 84 18.84 -14.09 7.98
C ALA A 84 19.89 -14.68 7.01
N ALA A 85 20.57 -13.82 6.26
CA ALA A 85 21.62 -14.21 5.32
C ALA A 85 23.02 -14.28 5.97
N GLN A 86 23.15 -13.91 7.26
CA GLN A 86 24.44 -13.81 7.99
C GLN A 86 25.46 -12.87 7.32
N ILE A 87 24.97 -11.82 6.67
CA ILE A 87 25.79 -10.84 5.94
C ILE A 87 26.19 -9.69 6.88
N LYS A 88 27.46 -9.31 6.83
CA LYS A 88 28.00 -8.14 7.52
C LYS A 88 28.18 -7.00 6.51
N ALA A 89 27.26 -6.06 6.51
CA ALA A 89 27.31 -4.85 5.68
C ALA A 89 26.78 -3.65 6.46
N ALA A 90 27.22 -2.45 6.11
CA ALA A 90 26.60 -1.21 6.48
C ALA A 90 25.67 -0.79 5.33
N VAL A 91 24.40 -0.57 5.65
CA VAL A 91 23.34 -0.19 4.70
C VAL A 91 22.78 1.17 5.09
N GLN A 92 22.75 2.09 4.13
CA GLN A 92 22.09 3.38 4.26
C GLN A 92 20.95 3.43 3.24
N ILE A 93 19.77 3.82 3.69
CA ILE A 93 18.56 3.93 2.84
C ILE A 93 18.07 5.37 2.96
N HIS A 94 17.96 6.05 1.83
CA HIS A 94 17.28 7.32 1.73
C HIS A 94 15.97 7.13 0.97
N ILE A 95 14.86 7.64 1.51
CA ILE A 95 13.51 7.47 0.95
C ILE A 95 12.95 8.84 0.59
N ALA A 96 12.80 9.12 -0.70
CA ALA A 96 12.06 10.27 -1.21
C ALA A 96 10.57 9.92 -1.26
N LYS A 97 9.81 10.39 -0.26
CA LYS A 97 8.39 10.04 -0.08
C LYS A 97 7.47 10.83 -1.00
N LYS A 98 6.67 10.10 -1.78
CA LYS A 98 5.54 10.62 -2.59
C LYS A 98 4.21 10.04 -2.11
N ILE A 99 4.21 8.83 -1.53
CA ILE A 99 3.03 8.17 -0.98
C ILE A 99 2.77 8.73 0.41
N PRO A 100 1.61 9.36 0.67
CA PRO A 100 1.31 9.93 1.99
C PRO A 100 1.26 8.85 3.08
N VAL A 101 1.84 9.16 4.24
CA VAL A 101 1.90 8.23 5.37
C VAL A 101 0.52 8.04 6.01
N GLY A 102 0.17 6.80 6.38
CA GLY A 102 -1.06 6.50 7.12
C GLY A 102 -2.34 6.63 6.30
N THR A 103 -2.27 6.48 4.98
CA THR A 103 -3.40 6.66 4.05
C THR A 103 -3.97 5.36 3.49
N GLY A 104 -3.47 4.19 3.90
CA GLY A 104 -3.94 2.91 3.36
C GLY A 104 -3.39 2.56 1.97
N LEU A 105 -2.47 3.36 1.42
CA LEU A 105 -1.83 3.15 0.10
C LEU A 105 -0.59 2.23 0.15
N GLY A 106 -0.22 1.73 1.33
CA GLY A 106 0.82 0.71 1.49
C GLY A 106 2.26 1.20 1.39
N GLY A 107 2.55 2.52 1.41
CA GLY A 107 3.88 3.08 1.16
C GLY A 107 4.99 2.45 2.01
N GLY A 108 4.86 2.38 3.33
CA GLY A 108 5.89 1.78 4.19
C GLY A 108 6.11 0.28 3.94
N SER A 109 5.05 -0.46 3.61
CA SER A 109 5.15 -1.88 3.24
C SER A 109 5.83 -2.07 1.88
N SER A 110 5.58 -1.14 0.95
CA SER A 110 6.25 -1.09 -0.34
C SER A 110 7.74 -0.79 -0.21
N ASP A 111 8.10 0.21 0.63
CA ASP A 111 9.50 0.54 0.93
C ASP A 111 10.24 -0.68 1.50
N ALA A 112 9.61 -1.41 2.42
CA ALA A 112 10.17 -2.63 3.00
C ALA A 112 10.37 -3.73 1.95
N ALA A 113 9.38 -3.97 1.09
CA ALA A 113 9.46 -4.98 0.03
C ALA A 113 10.52 -4.63 -1.03
N ALA A 114 10.59 -3.35 -1.45
CA ALA A 114 11.62 -2.86 -2.35
C ALA A 114 13.01 -3.06 -1.75
N THR A 115 13.19 -2.74 -0.47
CA THR A 115 14.46 -2.97 0.26
C THR A 115 14.82 -4.45 0.30
N LEU A 116 13.88 -5.35 0.63
CA LEU A 116 14.12 -6.81 0.64
C LEU A 116 14.57 -7.32 -0.74
N LYS A 117 13.86 -6.93 -1.81
CA LYS A 117 14.17 -7.36 -3.18
C LYS A 117 15.56 -6.88 -3.59
N THR A 118 15.80 -5.58 -3.44
CA THR A 118 17.05 -4.94 -3.88
C THR A 118 18.26 -5.49 -3.15
N LEU A 119 18.21 -5.61 -1.83
CA LEU A 119 19.33 -6.16 -1.07
C LEU A 119 19.54 -7.65 -1.33
N ASN A 120 18.45 -8.43 -1.48
CA ASN A 120 18.59 -9.85 -1.82
C ASN A 120 19.24 -10.05 -3.19
N GLU A 121 18.87 -9.26 -4.18
CA GLU A 121 19.51 -9.28 -5.51
C GLU A 121 20.96 -8.83 -5.46
N HIS A 122 21.25 -7.73 -4.76
CA HIS A 122 22.59 -7.19 -4.61
C HIS A 122 23.58 -8.22 -4.00
N PHE A 123 23.14 -8.98 -3.00
CA PHE A 123 23.96 -10.01 -2.37
C PHE A 123 23.89 -11.39 -3.06
N GLY A 124 23.45 -11.47 -4.32
CA GLY A 124 23.41 -12.70 -5.10
C GLY A 124 22.29 -13.66 -4.69
N ARG A 125 21.20 -13.15 -4.14
CA ARG A 125 19.99 -13.91 -3.75
C ARG A 125 20.24 -14.96 -2.65
N PRO A 126 20.87 -14.60 -1.53
CA PRO A 126 21.15 -15.53 -0.44
C PRO A 126 19.90 -16.14 0.18
N LEU A 127 18.77 -15.44 0.10
CA LEU A 127 17.47 -15.97 0.49
C LEU A 127 16.70 -16.34 -0.78
N GLY A 128 16.29 -17.59 -0.88
CA GLY A 128 15.35 -18.02 -1.92
C GLY A 128 13.98 -17.35 -1.75
N GLU A 129 13.08 -17.60 -2.69
CA GLU A 129 11.73 -17.02 -2.68
C GLU A 129 11.01 -17.23 -1.34
N ASP A 130 11.00 -18.44 -0.81
CA ASP A 130 10.39 -18.77 0.48
C ASP A 130 11.00 -18.01 1.66
N GLY A 131 12.31 -17.75 1.63
CA GLY A 131 13.01 -16.95 2.64
C GLY A 131 12.53 -15.52 2.65
N LEU A 132 12.43 -14.89 1.47
CA LEU A 132 11.89 -13.53 1.32
C LEU A 132 10.42 -13.46 1.76
N TRP A 133 9.60 -14.44 1.39
CA TRP A 133 8.19 -14.51 1.81
C TRP A 133 8.04 -14.59 3.33
N ARG A 134 8.86 -15.39 3.99
CA ARG A 134 8.84 -15.47 5.46
C ARG A 134 9.19 -14.13 6.10
N LEU A 135 10.20 -13.43 5.59
CA LEU A 135 10.54 -12.09 6.11
C LEU A 135 9.42 -11.09 5.85
N ALA A 136 8.87 -11.05 4.64
CA ALA A 136 7.80 -10.14 4.28
C ALA A 136 6.58 -10.27 5.19
N ARG A 137 6.11 -11.51 5.44
CA ARG A 137 4.97 -11.78 6.34
C ARG A 137 5.20 -11.35 7.79
N ARG A 138 6.45 -11.37 8.25
CA ARG A 138 6.81 -10.92 9.60
C ARG A 138 6.86 -9.41 9.72
N LEU A 139 7.20 -8.71 8.64
CA LEU A 139 7.28 -7.25 8.60
C LEU A 139 5.91 -6.58 8.53
N GLY A 140 4.95 -7.18 7.83
CA GLY A 140 3.60 -6.65 7.73
C GLY A 140 2.72 -7.37 6.73
N SER A 141 1.39 -7.25 6.87
CA SER A 141 0.42 -7.97 6.02
C SER A 141 0.48 -7.54 4.55
N ASP A 142 0.76 -6.26 4.26
CA ASP A 142 0.83 -5.76 2.89
C ASP A 142 2.21 -5.99 2.22
N VAL A 143 3.28 -6.30 2.99
CA VAL A 143 4.63 -6.47 2.42
C VAL A 143 4.70 -7.60 1.39
N PRO A 144 4.07 -8.78 1.60
CA PRO A 144 4.04 -9.85 0.61
C PRO A 144 3.45 -9.46 -0.75
N PHE A 145 2.43 -8.59 -0.78
CA PHE A 145 1.85 -8.10 -2.03
C PHE A 145 2.90 -7.44 -2.92
N PHE A 146 3.76 -6.61 -2.36
CA PHE A 146 4.78 -5.87 -3.11
C PHE A 146 5.98 -6.73 -3.53
N LEU A 147 6.14 -7.94 -3.01
CA LEU A 147 7.08 -8.92 -3.54
C LEU A 147 6.58 -9.54 -4.84
N LYS A 148 5.25 -9.68 -5.02
CA LYS A 148 4.61 -10.09 -6.27
C LYS A 148 4.21 -8.85 -7.06
N ASN A 149 4.72 -8.72 -8.28
CA ASN A 149 4.31 -7.63 -9.15
C ASN A 149 2.90 -7.91 -9.72
N GLY A 150 2.09 -6.85 -9.84
CA GLY A 150 0.77 -6.87 -10.49
C GLY A 150 -0.40 -7.08 -9.54
N TRP A 151 -1.58 -7.21 -10.12
CA TRP A 151 -2.83 -7.38 -9.41
C TRP A 151 -2.86 -8.68 -8.61
N ALA A 152 -3.51 -8.65 -7.46
CA ALA A 152 -3.57 -9.81 -6.58
C ALA A 152 -4.85 -9.87 -5.73
N LEU A 153 -5.26 -11.10 -5.43
CA LEU A 153 -6.14 -11.43 -4.31
C LEU A 153 -5.27 -11.65 -3.07
N ALA A 154 -5.57 -10.94 -2.00
CA ALA A 154 -4.94 -11.18 -0.71
C ALA A 154 -6.00 -11.64 0.31
N THR A 155 -5.68 -12.68 1.07
CA THR A 155 -6.56 -13.31 2.08
C THR A 155 -5.83 -13.51 3.41
N GLY A 156 -6.51 -14.13 4.40
CA GLY A 156 -6.00 -14.24 5.76
C GLY A 156 -6.06 -12.88 6.44
N ARG A 157 -4.95 -12.37 6.96
CA ARG A 157 -4.84 -10.97 7.44
C ARG A 157 -4.45 -9.99 6.33
N GLY A 158 -4.39 -10.48 5.05
CA GLY A 158 -3.87 -9.80 3.87
C GLY A 158 -2.51 -10.33 3.39
N GLU A 159 -1.91 -11.31 4.09
CA GLU A 159 -0.57 -11.84 3.82
C GLU A 159 -0.53 -13.04 2.86
N LEU A 160 -1.68 -13.64 2.57
CA LEU A 160 -1.78 -14.75 1.61
C LEU A 160 -2.13 -14.21 0.24
N VAL A 161 -1.12 -14.04 -0.61
CA VAL A 161 -1.24 -13.32 -1.89
C VAL A 161 -1.26 -14.28 -3.08
N THR A 162 -2.33 -14.22 -3.86
CA THR A 162 -2.50 -14.95 -5.13
C THR A 162 -2.56 -13.95 -6.27
N ARG A 163 -1.73 -14.14 -7.30
CA ARG A 163 -1.70 -13.25 -8.47
C ARG A 163 -3.01 -13.35 -9.25
N LEU A 164 -3.52 -12.20 -9.69
CA LEU A 164 -4.62 -12.08 -10.61
C LEU A 164 -4.15 -11.51 -11.95
N ARG A 165 -4.87 -11.83 -13.02
CA ARG A 165 -4.76 -11.11 -14.28
C ARG A 165 -5.61 -9.84 -14.15
N GLY A 166 -4.94 -8.71 -13.98
CA GLY A 166 -5.61 -7.40 -13.92
C GLY A 166 -5.82 -6.77 -15.28
N PRO A 167 -6.65 -5.72 -15.36
CA PRO A 167 -6.82 -4.92 -16.57
C PRO A 167 -5.53 -4.18 -16.94
N ALA A 168 -5.50 -3.63 -18.14
CA ALA A 168 -4.53 -2.60 -18.52
C ALA A 168 -4.61 -1.39 -17.57
N ALA A 169 -3.65 -0.48 -17.65
CA ALA A 169 -3.58 0.70 -16.78
C ALA A 169 -4.91 1.47 -16.74
N VAL A 170 -5.45 1.61 -15.54
CA VAL A 170 -6.67 2.38 -15.26
C VAL A 170 -6.28 3.66 -14.55
N ARG A 171 -6.64 4.82 -15.13
CA ARG A 171 -6.41 6.10 -14.48
C ARG A 171 -7.27 6.23 -13.23
N LEU A 172 -6.66 6.70 -12.15
CA LEU A 172 -7.29 6.89 -10.85
C LEU A 172 -7.07 8.32 -10.35
N VAL A 173 -8.10 8.91 -9.75
CA VAL A 173 -7.97 10.01 -8.81
C VAL A 173 -7.80 9.41 -7.42
N VAL A 174 -6.79 9.85 -6.70
CA VAL A 174 -6.51 9.48 -5.31
C VAL A 174 -6.49 10.74 -4.49
N ALA A 175 -7.26 10.76 -3.40
CA ALA A 175 -7.30 11.89 -2.47
C ALA A 175 -7.22 11.41 -1.02
N ALA A 176 -6.52 12.16 -0.16
CA ALA A 176 -6.36 11.82 1.24
C ALA A 176 -6.36 13.07 2.12
N PRO A 177 -6.83 12.98 3.36
CA PRO A 177 -6.66 14.05 4.34
C PRO A 177 -5.18 14.18 4.72
N ARG A 178 -4.75 15.37 5.11
CA ARG A 178 -3.41 15.58 5.68
C ARG A 178 -3.35 15.17 7.17
N ARG A 179 -4.08 14.13 7.52
CA ARG A 179 -4.19 13.58 8.88
C ARG A 179 -4.08 12.07 8.81
N SER A 180 -3.37 11.47 9.75
CA SER A 180 -3.23 10.02 9.84
C SER A 180 -4.51 9.36 10.33
N VAL A 181 -4.82 8.19 9.77
CA VAL A 181 -5.94 7.32 10.17
C VAL A 181 -5.36 6.04 10.75
N PRO A 182 -5.32 5.89 12.10
CA PRO A 182 -4.81 4.70 12.74
C PRO A 182 -5.69 3.47 12.45
N THR A 183 -5.11 2.48 11.78
CA THR A 183 -5.77 1.22 11.38
C THR A 183 -6.51 0.54 12.54
N ALA A 184 -5.89 0.48 13.72
CA ALA A 184 -6.49 -0.17 14.89
C ALA A 184 -7.83 0.48 15.32
N ARG A 185 -7.96 1.81 15.17
CA ARG A 185 -9.20 2.51 15.49
C ARG A 185 -10.32 2.20 14.49
N VAL A 186 -9.98 2.03 13.22
CA VAL A 186 -10.95 1.68 12.17
C VAL A 186 -11.49 0.26 12.39
N TYR A 187 -10.59 -0.71 12.59
CA TYR A 187 -11.01 -2.07 12.93
C TYR A 187 -11.75 -2.16 14.25
N GLY A 188 -11.41 -1.32 15.24
CA GLY A 188 -12.14 -1.23 16.51
C GLY A 188 -13.53 -0.63 16.40
N ALA A 189 -13.85 0.09 15.32
CA ALA A 189 -15.15 0.66 15.05
C ALA A 189 -16.05 -0.25 14.19
N LEU A 190 -15.51 -1.38 13.71
CA LEU A 190 -16.24 -2.36 12.89
C LEU A 190 -17.20 -3.16 13.78
N THR A 191 -18.43 -3.29 13.32
CA THR A 191 -19.48 -4.06 13.99
C THR A 191 -19.74 -5.41 13.30
N PRO A 192 -20.26 -6.45 13.99
CA PRO A 192 -20.47 -7.77 13.40
C PRO A 192 -21.40 -7.80 12.19
N ASP A 193 -22.37 -6.91 12.10
CA ASP A 193 -23.29 -6.76 10.97
C ASP A 193 -22.62 -6.18 9.70
N GLU A 194 -21.43 -5.62 9.84
CA GLU A 194 -20.61 -5.12 8.73
C GLU A 194 -19.66 -6.19 8.15
N TYR A 195 -19.63 -7.39 8.73
CA TYR A 195 -18.87 -8.49 8.17
C TYR A 195 -19.51 -9.00 6.87
N ALA A 196 -18.66 -9.43 5.94
CA ALA A 196 -19.05 -9.94 4.63
C ALA A 196 -18.42 -11.33 4.37
N PRO A 197 -18.88 -12.38 5.07
CA PRO A 197 -18.26 -13.71 4.98
C PRO A 197 -18.41 -14.37 3.62
N GLU A 198 -19.48 -14.05 2.86
CA GLU A 198 -19.77 -14.67 1.56
C GLU A 198 -18.89 -14.15 0.41
N ALA A 199 -18.20 -13.04 0.63
CA ALA A 199 -17.27 -12.44 -0.34
C ALA A 199 -17.86 -12.17 -1.76
N THR A 200 -19.18 -12.07 -1.93
CA THR A 200 -19.86 -11.92 -3.23
C THR A 200 -19.30 -10.77 -4.05
N ALA A 201 -19.23 -9.56 -3.46
CA ALA A 201 -18.69 -8.38 -4.15
C ALA A 201 -17.24 -8.56 -4.64
N LEU A 202 -16.44 -9.34 -3.91
CA LEU A 202 -15.07 -9.65 -4.30
C LEU A 202 -15.01 -10.50 -5.58
N TRP A 203 -15.86 -11.55 -5.65
CA TRP A 203 -15.93 -12.42 -6.81
C TRP A 203 -16.50 -11.70 -8.02
N GLU A 204 -17.46 -10.82 -7.86
CA GLU A 204 -17.98 -9.95 -8.93
C GLU A 204 -16.89 -9.04 -9.49
N VAL A 205 -16.06 -8.44 -8.63
CA VAL A 205 -14.90 -7.66 -9.06
C VAL A 205 -13.94 -8.53 -9.87
N ILE A 206 -13.54 -9.69 -9.35
CA ILE A 206 -12.56 -10.57 -10.00
C ILE A 206 -13.09 -11.04 -11.37
N ALA A 207 -14.36 -11.43 -11.46
CA ALA A 207 -15.00 -11.86 -12.69
C ALA A 207 -15.17 -10.74 -13.71
N GLY A 208 -15.12 -9.49 -13.28
CA GLY A 208 -15.28 -8.32 -14.12
C GLY A 208 -13.96 -7.65 -14.56
N LEU A 209 -12.79 -8.12 -14.12
CA LEU A 209 -11.51 -7.45 -14.37
C LEU A 209 -11.11 -7.35 -15.86
N ASP A 210 -11.72 -8.13 -16.73
CA ASP A 210 -11.57 -8.07 -18.20
C ASP A 210 -12.52 -7.06 -18.87
N ARG A 211 -13.41 -6.42 -18.10
CA ARG A 211 -14.40 -5.44 -18.56
C ARG A 211 -13.91 -4.00 -18.31
N PRO A 212 -14.62 -2.98 -18.86
CA PRO A 212 -14.34 -1.59 -18.55
C PRO A 212 -14.33 -1.30 -17.04
N ALA A 213 -13.47 -0.39 -16.60
CA ALA A 213 -13.23 -0.11 -15.18
C ALA A 213 -14.51 0.20 -14.40
N ALA A 214 -15.44 0.94 -14.97
CA ALA A 214 -16.72 1.29 -14.32
C ALA A 214 -17.50 0.05 -13.84
N ALA A 215 -17.47 -1.07 -14.62
CA ALA A 215 -18.24 -2.27 -14.30
C ALA A 215 -17.74 -2.98 -13.04
N TRP A 216 -16.45 -3.31 -12.96
CA TRP A 216 -15.89 -3.99 -11.78
C TRP A 216 -15.68 -3.04 -10.61
N TRP A 217 -15.48 -1.73 -10.89
CA TRP A 217 -15.41 -0.76 -9.81
C TRP A 217 -16.76 -0.65 -9.09
N ALA A 218 -17.88 -0.56 -9.80
CA ALA A 218 -19.21 -0.48 -9.19
C ALA A 218 -19.54 -1.68 -8.28
N ALA A 219 -19.09 -2.89 -8.64
CA ALA A 219 -19.29 -4.10 -7.84
C ALA A 219 -18.48 -4.13 -6.54
N GLY A 220 -17.32 -3.45 -6.49
CA GLY A 220 -16.44 -3.48 -5.34
C GLY A 220 -17.02 -2.77 -4.12
N LYS A 221 -16.55 -3.18 -2.93
CA LYS A 221 -16.90 -2.60 -1.62
C LYS A 221 -15.66 -2.54 -0.72
N ASN A 222 -15.73 -1.71 0.33
CA ASN A 222 -14.79 -1.75 1.43
C ASN A 222 -15.55 -1.81 2.75
N SER A 223 -15.50 -2.96 3.44
CA SER A 223 -16.14 -3.16 4.76
C SER A 223 -15.64 -2.17 5.82
N LEU A 224 -14.47 -1.58 5.63
CA LEU A 224 -13.89 -0.64 6.58
C LEU A 224 -14.27 0.82 6.31
N GLU A 225 -14.98 1.13 5.22
CA GLU A 225 -15.29 2.51 4.87
C GLU A 225 -16.26 3.17 5.84
N ALA A 226 -17.39 2.53 6.12
CA ALA A 226 -18.36 3.06 7.09
C ALA A 226 -17.76 3.16 8.51
N PRO A 227 -17.08 2.12 9.05
CA PRO A 227 -16.37 2.22 10.33
C PRO A 227 -15.32 3.35 10.36
N ALA A 228 -14.55 3.55 9.28
CA ALA A 228 -13.58 4.62 9.20
C ALA A 228 -14.23 6.00 9.24
N CYS A 229 -15.30 6.20 8.49
CA CYS A 229 -16.06 7.45 8.47
C CYS A 229 -16.71 7.76 9.84
N ARG A 230 -17.20 6.74 10.55
CA ARG A 230 -17.72 6.92 11.92
C ARG A 230 -16.61 7.30 12.90
N ALA A 231 -15.46 6.64 12.82
CA ALA A 231 -14.34 6.90 13.72
C ALA A 231 -13.62 8.24 13.41
N PHE A 232 -13.71 8.69 12.16
CA PHE A 232 -13.01 9.88 11.65
C PHE A 232 -13.92 10.67 10.70
N PRO A 233 -14.79 11.56 11.20
CA PRO A 233 -15.79 12.29 10.40
C PRO A 233 -15.22 13.08 9.22
N PHE A 234 -13.99 13.57 9.31
CA PHE A 234 -13.30 14.24 8.21
C PHE A 234 -13.11 13.36 6.95
N LEU A 235 -13.25 12.03 7.06
CA LEU A 235 -13.29 11.11 5.92
C LEU A 235 -14.60 11.22 5.15
N SER A 236 -15.72 11.41 5.86
CA SER A 236 -17.01 11.68 5.23
C SER A 236 -17.01 13.01 4.48
N GLU A 237 -16.36 14.04 5.04
CA GLU A 237 -16.18 15.34 4.38
C GLU A 237 -15.40 15.21 3.06
N LEU A 238 -14.27 14.45 3.08
CA LEU A 238 -13.51 14.19 1.86
C LEU A 238 -14.31 13.39 0.83
N LYS A 239 -15.08 12.38 1.27
CA LYS A 239 -15.93 11.60 0.37
C LYS A 239 -17.00 12.47 -0.28
N SER A 240 -17.66 13.35 0.49
CA SER A 240 -18.63 14.34 -0.03
C SER A 240 -17.97 15.30 -1.02
N ALA A 241 -16.77 15.80 -0.71
CA ALA A 241 -16.03 16.68 -1.62
C ALA A 241 -15.71 16.01 -2.97
N LEU A 242 -15.40 14.70 -2.97
CA LEU A 242 -15.22 13.92 -4.20
C LEU A 242 -16.54 13.74 -4.97
N ALA A 243 -17.64 13.49 -4.26
CA ALA A 243 -18.98 13.38 -4.88
C ALA A 243 -19.42 14.72 -5.51
N ASP A 244 -19.21 15.86 -4.85
CA ASP A 244 -19.47 17.20 -5.40
C ASP A 244 -18.74 17.47 -6.72
N LEU A 245 -17.58 16.82 -6.91
CA LEU A 245 -16.78 16.89 -8.15
C LEU A 245 -17.17 15.80 -9.17
N GLY A 246 -18.25 15.06 -8.89
CA GLY A 246 -18.78 14.01 -9.77
C GLY A 246 -17.99 12.72 -9.71
N PHE A 247 -17.40 12.37 -8.55
CA PHE A 247 -16.73 11.11 -8.26
C PHE A 247 -17.45 10.34 -7.15
N ASP A 248 -18.78 10.14 -7.31
CA ASP A 248 -19.66 9.46 -6.34
C ASP A 248 -19.21 8.03 -6.00
N GLY A 249 -18.54 7.37 -6.95
CA GLY A 249 -17.99 6.03 -6.79
C GLY A 249 -16.65 5.97 -6.02
N ALA A 250 -16.19 7.07 -5.43
CA ALA A 250 -14.95 7.07 -4.68
C ALA A 250 -15.04 6.14 -3.46
N ARG A 251 -14.00 5.32 -3.27
CA ARG A 251 -13.94 4.27 -2.25
C ARG A 251 -12.67 4.38 -1.43
N LEU A 252 -12.80 4.10 -0.13
CA LEU A 252 -11.66 4.04 0.79
C LEU A 252 -10.69 2.93 0.40
N SER A 253 -9.38 3.21 0.39
CA SER A 253 -8.33 2.22 0.21
C SER A 253 -7.85 1.68 1.56
N GLY A 254 -7.91 0.37 1.74
CA GLY A 254 -7.51 -0.28 2.99
C GLY A 254 -8.34 0.17 4.19
N SER A 255 -7.68 0.29 5.32
CA SER A 255 -8.27 0.84 6.56
C SER A 255 -8.32 2.37 6.57
N GLY A 256 -7.77 3.01 5.56
CA GLY A 256 -8.05 4.37 5.35
C GLY A 256 -6.97 5.38 5.36
N GLY A 257 -7.49 6.55 5.15
CA GLY A 257 -7.11 7.85 4.80
C GLY A 257 -7.39 8.16 3.33
N ALA A 258 -6.95 7.39 2.37
CA ALA A 258 -7.16 7.71 0.96
C ALA A 258 -8.49 7.15 0.42
N PHE A 259 -9.20 7.99 -0.34
CA PHE A 259 -10.25 7.60 -1.27
C PHE A 259 -9.69 7.53 -2.69
N VAL A 260 -10.18 6.56 -3.45
CA VAL A 260 -9.74 6.24 -4.80
C VAL A 260 -10.95 6.07 -5.70
N THR A 261 -10.86 6.53 -6.94
CA THR A 261 -11.90 6.34 -7.96
C THR A 261 -11.28 6.28 -9.35
N PRO A 262 -11.79 5.45 -10.28
CA PRO A 262 -11.45 5.56 -11.69
C PRO A 262 -11.84 6.93 -12.25
N ALA A 263 -11.03 7.41 -13.21
CA ALA A 263 -11.24 8.68 -13.87
C ALA A 263 -10.94 8.55 -15.35
N GLU A 264 -11.96 8.40 -16.16
CA GLU A 264 -11.82 8.27 -17.63
C GLU A 264 -11.46 9.61 -18.27
N ASP A 265 -12.11 10.70 -17.82
CA ASP A 265 -11.86 12.07 -18.28
C ASP A 265 -10.65 12.68 -17.52
N GLU A 266 -9.60 12.98 -18.28
CA GLU A 266 -8.35 13.52 -17.74
C GLU A 266 -8.51 14.95 -17.28
N GLU A 267 -9.22 15.79 -18.00
CA GLU A 267 -9.40 17.21 -17.64
C GLU A 267 -10.27 17.34 -16.40
N LYS A 268 -11.34 16.54 -16.29
CA LYS A 268 -12.13 16.42 -15.07
C LYS A 268 -11.27 15.99 -13.89
N ALA A 269 -10.40 14.98 -14.07
CA ALA A 269 -9.49 14.51 -13.02
C ALA A 269 -8.50 15.59 -12.58
N LYS A 270 -7.90 16.34 -13.51
CA LYS A 270 -7.00 17.45 -13.21
C LYS A 270 -7.71 18.57 -12.44
N GLY A 271 -8.91 18.95 -12.88
CA GLY A 271 -9.74 19.94 -12.19
C GLY A 271 -10.07 19.52 -10.75
N ALA A 272 -10.46 18.26 -10.57
CA ALA A 272 -10.76 17.72 -9.25
C ALA A 272 -9.54 17.70 -8.31
N VAL A 273 -8.37 17.30 -8.80
CA VAL A 273 -7.14 17.32 -8.01
C VAL A 273 -6.77 18.74 -7.58
N ALA A 274 -6.88 19.74 -8.47
CA ALA A 274 -6.63 21.14 -8.15
C ALA A 274 -7.62 21.66 -7.09
N GLU A 275 -8.90 21.35 -7.24
CA GLU A 275 -9.94 21.78 -6.30
C GLU A 275 -9.77 21.12 -4.92
N LEU A 276 -9.50 19.82 -4.86
CA LEU A 276 -9.22 19.11 -3.59
C LEU A 276 -7.98 19.68 -2.89
N ALA A 277 -6.95 20.03 -3.65
CA ALA A 277 -5.75 20.66 -3.10
C ALA A 277 -6.07 22.05 -2.51
N SER A 278 -6.92 22.85 -3.16
CA SER A 278 -7.38 24.16 -2.65
C SER A 278 -8.17 24.05 -1.35
N ARG A 279 -8.91 22.93 -1.17
CA ARG A 279 -9.63 22.57 0.07
C ARG A 279 -8.73 21.98 1.16
N GLY A 280 -7.40 21.90 0.93
CA GLY A 280 -6.42 21.43 1.90
C GLY A 280 -6.20 19.91 1.93
N TYR A 281 -6.78 19.16 1.01
CA TYR A 281 -6.51 17.70 0.86
C TYR A 281 -5.20 17.48 0.08
N TRP A 282 -4.61 16.33 0.28
CA TRP A 282 -3.63 15.79 -0.66
C TRP A 282 -4.38 15.04 -1.76
N ALA A 283 -4.07 15.33 -3.01
CA ALA A 283 -4.69 14.65 -4.14
C ALA A 283 -3.70 14.49 -5.29
N THR A 284 -3.88 13.43 -6.09
CA THR A 284 -3.08 13.16 -7.29
C THR A 284 -3.84 12.31 -8.28
N ILE A 285 -3.36 12.33 -9.53
CA ILE A 285 -3.73 11.36 -10.56
C ILE A 285 -2.63 10.31 -10.63
N THR A 286 -3.02 9.04 -10.69
CA THR A 286 -2.13 7.91 -10.92
C THR A 286 -2.79 6.90 -11.86
N ALA A 287 -2.14 5.79 -12.15
CA ALA A 287 -2.73 4.68 -12.88
C ALA A 287 -2.36 3.36 -12.21
N THR A 288 -3.17 2.32 -12.39
CA THR A 288 -2.79 0.94 -12.03
C THR A 288 -1.69 0.43 -12.95
N GLU A 289 -0.85 -0.47 -12.44
CA GLU A 289 0.24 -1.14 -13.17
C GLU A 289 -0.01 -2.63 -13.36
#